data_e9a2ae4101cbd51c5898b436469f4a7e
#
_entry.id   e9a2ae4101cbd51c5898b436469f4a7e
#
_cell.length_a   1.000
_cell.length_b   1.000
_cell.length_c   1.000
_cell.angle_alpha   90.00
_cell.angle_beta   90.00
_cell.angle_gamma   90.00
#
_symmetry.space_group_name_H-M   'P 1'
#
loop_
_entity.id
_entity.type
_entity.pdbx_description
1 polymer ?
#
loop_
_entity_poly.entity_id
_entity_poly.type
_entity_poly.pdbx_seq_one_letter_code
_entity_poly.pdbx_strand_id
1 'polypeptide(L)'
;MADEQFKKNMKFEKPATYRIRVTGHINDSLSDHLSGMVITRAFTADKQPMTILVGQLMDQAALSGVLNELYELHLPLLTVEFVEG
;
A
#
# COMPACT_ATOMS: atom_id res chain seq x y z
N MET A 1 1.20 10.65 26.62
CA MET A 1 1.84 9.45 26.16
C MET A 1 2.00 9.46 24.67
N ALA A 2 3.12 8.98 24.21
CA ALA A 2 3.43 9.00 22.79
C ALA A 2 2.40 8.23 21.97
N ASP A 3 1.95 7.10 22.50
CA ASP A 3 1.01 6.26 21.75
C ASP A 3 -0.32 6.97 21.52
N GLU A 4 -0.79 7.68 22.51
CA GLU A 4 -2.06 8.39 22.36
C GLU A 4 -1.95 9.51 21.37
N GLN A 5 -0.83 10.23 21.40
CA GLN A 5 -0.63 11.31 20.44
C GLN A 5 -0.51 10.77 19.04
N PHE A 6 0.17 9.66 18.90
CA PHE A 6 0.33 9.03 17.61
C PHE A 6 -1.05 8.67 17.03
N LYS A 7 -1.90 8.06 17.86
CA LYS A 7 -3.24 7.69 17.40
C LYS A 7 -4.06 8.89 17.00
N LYS A 8 -3.97 9.96 17.78
CA LYS A 8 -4.74 11.16 17.47
C LYS A 8 -4.33 11.75 16.13
N ASN A 9 -3.05 11.68 15.83
CA ASN A 9 -2.53 12.31 14.62
C ASN A 9 -2.75 11.48 13.38
N MET A 10 -2.89 10.18 13.51
CA MET A 10 -2.95 9.31 12.36
C MET A 10 -4.29 9.34 11.63
N LYS A 11 -5.38 9.50 12.37
CA LYS A 11 -6.68 9.65 11.75
C LYS A 11 -7.06 8.52 10.83
N PHE A 12 -6.83 7.29 11.28
CA PHE A 12 -7.05 6.13 10.43
C PHE A 12 -8.51 5.81 10.17
N GLU A 13 -9.43 6.54 10.80
CA GLU A 13 -10.85 6.31 10.54
C GLU A 13 -11.31 6.93 9.24
N LYS A 14 -10.51 7.78 8.65
CA LYS A 14 -10.90 8.47 7.43
C LYS A 14 -10.22 7.85 6.23
N PRO A 15 -10.90 7.83 5.08
CA PRO A 15 -10.26 7.36 3.87
C PRO A 15 -9.04 8.21 3.54
N ALA A 16 -8.01 7.56 3.04
CA ALA A 16 -6.78 8.24 2.66
C ALA A 16 -6.18 7.53 1.47
N THR A 17 -5.44 8.29 0.66
CA THR A 17 -4.78 7.74 -0.50
C THR A 17 -3.37 7.34 -0.14
N TYR A 18 -3.01 6.12 -0.50
CA TYR A 18 -1.69 5.59 -0.24
C TYR A 18 -1.02 5.15 -1.53
N ARG A 19 0.28 5.21 -1.54
CA ARG A 19 1.09 4.68 -2.61
C ARG A 19 2.07 3.68 -2.03
N ILE A 20 1.99 2.45 -2.53
CA ILE A 20 2.80 1.34 -2.01
C ILE A 20 3.66 0.82 -3.15
N ARG A 21 4.94 0.68 -2.92
CA ARG A 21 5.87 0.12 -3.90
C ARG A 21 6.43 -1.18 -3.38
N VAL A 22 6.41 -2.19 -4.25
CA VAL A 22 6.94 -3.51 -3.92
C VAL A 22 7.81 -4.00 -5.07
N THR A 23 8.73 -4.91 -4.77
CA THR A 23 9.53 -5.53 -5.82
C THR A 23 8.69 -6.55 -6.56
N GLY A 24 9.03 -6.75 -7.84
CA GLY A 24 8.33 -7.73 -8.67
C GLY A 24 7.10 -7.15 -9.32
N HIS A 25 6.52 -7.90 -10.23
CA HIS A 25 5.30 -7.48 -10.92
C HIS A 25 4.12 -8.28 -10.42
N ILE A 26 3.00 -7.58 -10.19
CA ILE A 26 1.76 -8.17 -9.71
C ILE A 26 0.78 -8.24 -10.87
N ASN A 27 0.05 -9.33 -10.95
CA ASN A 27 -1.01 -9.47 -11.95
C ASN A 27 -2.14 -8.50 -11.63
N ASP A 28 -2.62 -7.81 -12.66
CA ASP A 28 -3.70 -6.83 -12.48
C ASP A 28 -4.95 -7.45 -11.87
N SER A 29 -5.17 -8.74 -12.09
CA SER A 29 -6.36 -9.41 -11.56
C SER A 29 -6.37 -9.46 -10.04
N LEU A 30 -5.25 -9.15 -9.39
CA LEU A 30 -5.18 -9.13 -7.95
C LEU A 30 -5.67 -7.82 -7.33
N SER A 31 -6.07 -6.85 -8.18
CA SER A 31 -6.52 -5.56 -7.68
C SER A 31 -7.63 -5.70 -6.64
N ASP A 32 -8.57 -6.61 -6.87
CA ASP A 32 -9.68 -6.80 -5.93
C ASP A 32 -9.19 -7.27 -4.56
N HIS A 33 -8.16 -8.10 -4.55
CA HIS A 33 -7.58 -8.58 -3.29
C HIS A 33 -6.79 -7.49 -2.59
N LEU A 34 -6.47 -6.42 -3.30
CA LEU A 34 -5.67 -5.32 -2.78
C LEU A 34 -6.53 -4.07 -2.65
N SER A 35 -7.79 -4.25 -2.23
CA SER A 35 -8.74 -3.17 -1.97
C SER A 35 -8.98 -2.29 -3.19
N GLY A 36 -8.90 -2.85 -4.38
CA GLY A 36 -9.18 -2.11 -5.60
C GLY A 36 -8.13 -1.07 -5.95
N MET A 37 -6.94 -1.15 -5.39
CA MET A 37 -5.89 -0.21 -5.72
C MET A 37 -5.46 -0.37 -7.17
N VAL A 38 -5.07 0.74 -7.77
CA VAL A 38 -4.59 0.72 -9.15
C VAL A 38 -3.16 0.15 -9.16
N ILE A 39 -2.96 -0.84 -10.01
CA ILE A 39 -1.69 -1.54 -10.11
C ILE A 39 -0.94 -1.04 -11.35
N THR A 40 0.25 -0.52 -11.16
CA THR A 40 1.09 -0.03 -12.26
C THR A 40 2.44 -0.73 -12.18
N ARG A 41 2.86 -1.32 -13.28
CA ARG A 41 4.17 -1.95 -13.34
C ARG A 41 5.22 -0.93 -13.72
N ALA A 42 6.37 -1.06 -13.09
CA ALA A 42 7.46 -0.12 -13.30
C ALA A 42 8.79 -0.85 -13.10
N PHE A 43 9.86 -0.10 -13.14
CA PHE A 43 11.20 -0.62 -12.92
C PHE A 43 11.97 0.33 -12.04
N THR A 44 12.83 -0.22 -11.19
CA THR A 44 13.68 0.59 -10.36
C THR A 44 14.80 1.20 -11.21
N ALA A 45 15.61 2.06 -10.59
CA ALA A 45 16.71 2.69 -11.31
C ALA A 45 17.69 1.66 -11.87
N ASP A 46 17.86 0.54 -11.18
CA ASP A 46 18.75 -0.52 -11.66
C ASP A 46 17.98 -1.57 -12.45
N LYS A 47 16.80 -1.20 -12.97
CA LYS A 47 16.04 -2.01 -13.92
C LYS A 47 15.46 -3.29 -13.35
N GLN A 48 15.20 -3.29 -12.05
CA GLN A 48 14.52 -4.41 -11.42
C GLN A 48 13.01 -4.20 -11.49
N PRO A 49 12.23 -5.26 -11.69
CA PRO A 49 10.77 -5.10 -11.75
C PRO A 49 10.22 -4.57 -10.44
N MET A 50 9.25 -3.69 -10.54
CA MET A 50 8.63 -3.06 -9.40
C MET A 50 7.16 -2.83 -9.71
N THR A 51 6.32 -2.89 -8.69
CA THR A 51 4.90 -2.58 -8.84
C THR A 51 4.56 -1.42 -7.92
N ILE A 52 3.74 -0.51 -8.43
CA ILE A 52 3.26 0.63 -7.69
C ILE A 52 1.75 0.47 -7.53
N LEU A 53 1.30 0.52 -6.28
CA LEU A 53 -0.12 0.42 -5.96
C LEU A 53 -0.57 1.76 -5.43
N VAL A 54 -1.60 2.33 -6.05
CA VAL A 54 -2.15 3.61 -5.62
C VAL A 54 -3.64 3.47 -5.45
N GLY A 55 -4.15 3.96 -4.34
CA GLY A 55 -5.58 3.92 -4.13
C GLY A 55 -5.98 4.46 -2.78
N GLN A 56 -7.28 4.67 -2.64
CA GLN A 56 -7.85 5.16 -1.41
C GLN A 56 -8.21 3.97 -0.52
N LEU A 57 -7.75 4.00 0.70
CA LEU A 57 -8.07 2.97 1.68
C LEU A 57 -8.93 3.59 2.76
N MET A 58 -9.95 2.85 3.17
CA MET A 58 -10.98 3.39 4.03
C MET A 58 -10.50 3.66 5.44
N ASP A 59 -9.60 2.82 5.94
CA ASP A 59 -9.14 2.95 7.31
C ASP A 59 -7.85 2.14 7.49
N GLN A 60 -7.37 2.13 8.72
CA GLN A 60 -6.13 1.41 9.03
C GLN A 60 -6.25 -0.08 8.76
N ALA A 61 -7.41 -0.65 9.01
CA ALA A 61 -7.60 -2.09 8.78
C ALA A 61 -7.45 -2.42 7.31
N ALA A 62 -7.94 -1.55 6.42
CA ALA A 62 -7.80 -1.78 5.00
C ALA A 62 -6.33 -1.74 4.59
N LEU A 63 -5.57 -0.81 5.14
CA LEU A 63 -4.14 -0.74 4.86
C LEU A 63 -3.42 -2.00 5.35
N SER A 64 -3.73 -2.42 6.56
CA SER A 64 -3.13 -3.65 7.10
C SER A 64 -3.47 -4.85 6.22
N GLY A 65 -4.69 -4.91 5.73
CA GLY A 65 -5.10 -6.00 4.86
C GLY A 65 -4.30 -6.05 3.58
N VAL A 66 -4.08 -4.88 2.96
CA VAL A 66 -3.29 -4.81 1.75
C VAL A 66 -1.85 -5.25 2.02
N LEU A 67 -1.25 -4.74 3.10
CA LEU A 67 0.12 -5.10 3.43
C LEU A 67 0.25 -6.58 3.72
N ASN A 68 -0.74 -7.16 4.40
CA ASN A 68 -0.71 -8.58 4.70
C ASN A 68 -0.82 -9.42 3.43
N GLU A 69 -1.65 -8.96 2.49
CA GLU A 69 -1.79 -9.66 1.22
C GLU A 69 -0.47 -9.66 0.46
N LEU A 70 0.22 -8.52 0.45
CA LEU A 70 1.51 -8.43 -0.21
C LEU A 70 2.53 -9.34 0.45
N TYR A 71 2.46 -9.45 1.78
CA TYR A 71 3.33 -10.35 2.51
C TYR A 71 3.08 -11.80 2.09
N GLU A 72 1.79 -12.17 1.98
CA GLU A 72 1.45 -13.53 1.56
C GLU A 72 1.93 -13.84 0.15
N LEU A 73 2.01 -12.83 -0.69
CA LEU A 73 2.51 -13.00 -2.05
C LEU A 73 4.03 -13.02 -2.11
N HIS A 74 4.69 -12.89 -0.97
CA HIS A 74 6.15 -12.89 -0.89
C HIS A 74 6.79 -11.78 -1.69
N LEU A 75 6.17 -10.61 -1.68
CA LEU A 75 6.68 -9.45 -2.40
C LEU A 75 7.32 -8.49 -1.40
N PRO A 76 8.63 -8.31 -1.45
CA PRO A 76 9.28 -7.38 -0.53
C PRO A 76 8.76 -5.97 -0.71
N LEU A 77 8.43 -5.35 0.41
CA LEU A 77 7.90 -4.00 0.44
C LEU A 77 9.03 -3.00 0.32
N LEU A 78 8.91 -2.06 -0.60
CA LEU A 78 9.90 -1.01 -0.77
C LEU A 78 9.50 0.25 -0.02
N THR A 79 8.30 0.76 -0.26
CA THR A 79 7.85 1.97 0.42
C THR A 79 6.35 1.92 0.63
N VAL A 80 5.89 2.62 1.65
CA VAL A 80 4.49 2.91 1.88
C VAL A 80 4.41 4.41 2.11
N GLU A 81 3.63 5.09 1.28
CA GLU A 81 3.55 6.54 1.36
C GLU A 81 2.10 6.98 1.51
N PHE A 82 1.88 7.90 2.43
CA PHE A 82 0.60 8.58 2.55
C PHE A 82 0.62 9.72 1.53
N VAL A 83 -0.28 9.66 0.56
CA VAL A 83 -0.27 10.67 -0.48
C VAL A 83 -1.16 11.84 -0.09
N GLU A 84 -2.42 11.52 0.22
CA GLU A 84 -3.33 12.59 0.59
C GLU A 84 -4.66 11.98 1.00
N GLY A 85 -5.32 12.61 1.94
CA GLY A 85 -6.61 12.15 2.37
C GLY A 85 -7.76 12.81 1.69
#